data_d6114d01f16fe4aaa4694c68ca0ffd27
#
_entry.id   d6114d01f16fe4aaa4694c68ca0ffd27
#
_cell.length_a   1.000
_cell.length_b   1.000
_cell.length_c   1.000
_cell.angle_alpha   90.00
_cell.angle_beta   90.00
_cell.angle_gamma   90.00
#
_symmetry.space_group_name_H-M   'P 1'
#
loop_
_entity.id
_entity.type
_entity.pdbx_description
1 polymer ?
#
loop_
_entity_poly.entity_id
_entity_poly.type
_entity_poly.pdbx_seq_one_letter_code
_entity_poly.pdbx_strand_id
1 'polypeptide(L)'
;MLRKQLRPAIVLTVVLCAITGVVYPGIVTGLAQLLFPRQANGSLVRVNGRVVGSALIGQPFTQEWYFHSRPSAAGSGYDGTASSGTNKGPTDAKLADTLIADAVNEAVATNGAVKGQVPTDMATRSASGLDPHISPANAMLQVARVARARAADSAAVRALVDRHIEGRQFGFFGEPRVNVLLLNIALDSAFARPVGGKQS
;
A
#
# COMPACT_ATOMS: atom_id res chain seq x y z
N MET A 1 19.76 52.40 -9.49
CA MET A 1 19.87 51.08 -10.13
C MET A 1 18.74 50.14 -9.70
N LEU A 2 18.41 49.98 -8.42
CA LEU A 2 17.39 49.06 -7.91
C LEU A 2 16.00 49.20 -8.55
N ARG A 3 15.47 50.41 -8.66
CA ARG A 3 14.17 50.70 -9.29
C ARG A 3 14.05 50.28 -10.77
N LYS A 4 15.16 50.25 -11.51
CA LYS A 4 15.17 49.83 -12.92
C LYS A 4 15.08 48.30 -13.05
N GLN A 5 15.52 47.53 -12.02
CA GLN A 5 15.46 46.07 -11.99
C GLN A 5 14.16 45.55 -11.36
N LEU A 6 13.49 46.34 -10.55
CA LEU A 6 12.30 45.91 -9.81
C LEU A 6 11.15 45.54 -10.75
N ARG A 7 10.88 46.36 -11.77
CA ARG A 7 9.80 46.10 -12.74
C ARG A 7 10.01 44.80 -13.53
N PRO A 8 11.17 44.57 -14.19
CA PRO A 8 11.39 43.29 -14.89
C PRO A 8 11.41 42.08 -13.93
N ALA A 9 11.91 42.22 -12.70
CA ALA A 9 11.88 41.17 -11.72
C ALA A 9 10.43 40.77 -11.34
N ILE A 10 9.58 41.75 -11.04
CA ILE A 10 8.17 41.52 -10.73
C ILE A 10 7.45 40.87 -11.92
N VAL A 11 7.61 41.43 -13.12
CA VAL A 11 6.96 40.90 -14.32
C VAL A 11 7.41 39.48 -14.59
N LEU A 12 8.71 39.17 -14.51
CA LEU A 12 9.23 37.81 -14.72
C LEU A 12 8.68 36.83 -13.66
N THR A 13 8.70 37.25 -12.41
CA THR A 13 8.14 36.43 -11.32
C THR A 13 6.65 36.12 -11.55
N VAL A 14 5.84 37.13 -11.87
CA VAL A 14 4.40 36.93 -12.13
C VAL A 14 4.16 36.02 -13.33
N VAL A 15 4.92 36.23 -14.43
CA VAL A 15 4.81 35.40 -15.64
C VAL A 15 5.19 33.94 -15.33
N LEU A 16 6.32 33.73 -14.64
CA LEU A 16 6.73 32.37 -14.24
C LEU A 16 5.75 31.73 -13.30
N CYS A 17 5.24 32.45 -12.30
CA CYS A 17 4.19 31.94 -11.40
C CYS A 17 2.91 31.57 -12.16
N ALA A 18 2.49 32.38 -13.13
CA ALA A 18 1.33 32.07 -13.96
C ALA A 18 1.57 30.80 -14.81
N ILE A 19 2.74 30.70 -15.45
CA ILE A 19 3.08 29.55 -16.28
C ILE A 19 3.16 28.26 -15.40
N THR A 20 3.94 28.30 -14.33
CA THR A 20 4.22 27.09 -13.50
C THR A 20 3.08 26.76 -12.53
N GLY A 21 2.33 27.74 -12.05
CA GLY A 21 1.27 27.56 -11.05
C GLY A 21 -0.14 27.38 -11.65
N VAL A 22 -0.37 27.82 -12.89
CA VAL A 22 -1.69 27.76 -13.51
C VAL A 22 -1.68 27.05 -14.85
N VAL A 23 -0.91 27.55 -15.81
CA VAL A 23 -0.95 27.05 -17.20
C VAL A 23 -0.45 25.61 -17.28
N TYR A 24 0.74 25.34 -16.79
CA TYR A 24 1.33 23.99 -16.81
C TYR A 24 0.50 22.96 -15.99
N PRO A 25 0.14 23.20 -14.72
CA PRO A 25 -0.71 22.26 -13.99
C PRO A 25 -2.09 22.08 -14.63
N GLY A 26 -2.68 23.13 -15.19
CA GLY A 26 -3.97 23.05 -15.89
C GLY A 26 -3.91 22.14 -17.12
N ILE A 27 -2.87 22.29 -17.96
CA ILE A 27 -2.65 21.43 -19.13
C ILE A 27 -2.43 19.98 -18.72
N VAL A 28 -1.54 19.74 -17.72
CA VAL A 28 -1.24 18.38 -17.25
C VAL A 28 -2.50 17.71 -16.66
N THR A 29 -3.25 18.46 -15.85
CA THR A 29 -4.51 17.94 -15.27
C THR A 29 -5.53 17.63 -16.36
N GLY A 30 -5.72 18.50 -17.33
CA GLY A 30 -6.63 18.28 -18.46
C GLY A 30 -6.25 17.04 -19.28
N LEU A 31 -4.97 16.88 -19.61
CA LEU A 31 -4.48 15.70 -20.31
C LEU A 31 -4.62 14.42 -19.47
N ALA A 32 -4.30 14.48 -18.18
CA ALA A 32 -4.43 13.35 -17.28
C ALA A 32 -5.91 12.89 -17.15
N GLN A 33 -6.85 13.82 -17.01
CA GLN A 33 -8.28 13.51 -16.96
C GLN A 33 -8.81 12.94 -18.27
N LEU A 34 -8.28 13.37 -19.41
CA LEU A 34 -8.68 12.88 -20.72
C LEU A 34 -8.13 11.49 -21.02
N LEU A 35 -6.83 11.26 -20.75
CA LEU A 35 -6.13 10.05 -21.13
C LEU A 35 -6.17 8.95 -20.04
N PHE A 36 -6.19 9.35 -18.77
CA PHE A 36 -6.08 8.46 -17.61
C PHE A 36 -7.07 8.79 -16.50
N PRO A 37 -8.39 8.88 -16.77
CA PRO A 37 -9.37 9.37 -15.80
C PRO A 37 -9.41 8.57 -14.50
N ARG A 38 -9.20 7.25 -14.54
CA ARG A 38 -9.17 6.40 -13.35
C ARG A 38 -7.99 6.77 -12.44
N GLN A 39 -6.80 6.88 -13.00
CA GLN A 39 -5.57 7.22 -12.27
C GLN A 39 -5.60 8.67 -11.76
N ALA A 40 -6.03 9.60 -12.61
CA ALA A 40 -6.16 11.01 -12.26
C ALA A 40 -7.13 11.25 -11.08
N ASN A 41 -8.11 10.36 -10.89
CA ASN A 41 -9.06 10.39 -9.78
C ASN A 41 -8.69 9.43 -8.63
N GLY A 42 -7.42 9.04 -8.50
CA GLY A 42 -6.87 8.32 -7.35
C GLY A 42 -7.12 6.81 -7.35
N SER A 43 -7.39 6.19 -8.50
CA SER A 43 -7.56 4.73 -8.66
C SER A 43 -8.51 4.10 -7.64
N LEU A 44 -9.65 4.77 -7.38
CA LEU A 44 -10.63 4.33 -6.40
C LEU A 44 -11.22 2.97 -6.77
N VAL A 45 -11.30 2.09 -5.78
CA VAL A 45 -11.90 0.76 -5.88
C VAL A 45 -13.32 0.82 -5.32
N ARG A 46 -14.28 0.27 -6.07
CA ARG A 46 -15.69 0.24 -5.68
C ARG A 46 -16.19 -1.20 -5.59
N VAL A 47 -16.93 -1.48 -4.54
CA VAL A 47 -17.66 -2.75 -4.36
C VAL A 47 -19.13 -2.41 -4.11
N ASN A 48 -20.04 -2.98 -4.89
CA ASN A 48 -21.47 -2.70 -4.82
C ASN A 48 -21.81 -1.19 -4.87
N GLY A 49 -21.11 -0.42 -5.71
CA GLY A 49 -21.28 1.02 -5.87
C GLY A 49 -20.63 1.89 -4.79
N ARG A 50 -20.16 1.32 -3.69
CA ARG A 50 -19.48 2.06 -2.60
C ARG A 50 -17.98 2.06 -2.79
N VAL A 51 -17.31 3.19 -2.57
CA VAL A 51 -15.85 3.27 -2.53
C VAL A 51 -15.37 2.56 -1.27
N VAL A 52 -14.50 1.56 -1.47
CA VAL A 52 -13.90 0.78 -0.38
C VAL A 52 -12.45 1.13 -0.12
N GLY A 53 -11.82 1.89 -1.02
CA GLY A 53 -10.46 2.36 -0.89
C GLY A 53 -9.85 2.77 -2.22
N SER A 54 -8.54 2.97 -2.24
CA SER A 54 -7.73 3.19 -3.44
C SER A 54 -6.79 2.01 -3.65
N ALA A 55 -6.60 1.61 -4.90
CA ALA A 55 -5.59 0.60 -5.24
C ALA A 55 -4.14 1.05 -4.96
N LEU A 56 -3.93 2.36 -4.74
CA LEU A 56 -2.62 2.97 -4.50
C LEU A 56 -2.29 3.15 -3.00
N ILE A 57 -3.26 2.96 -2.11
CA ILE A 57 -3.10 3.22 -0.68
C ILE A 57 -3.47 1.97 0.11
N GLY A 58 -2.54 1.49 0.93
CA GLY A 58 -2.76 0.37 1.83
C GLY A 58 -3.76 0.69 2.93
N GLN A 59 -4.33 -0.37 3.51
CA GLN A 59 -5.34 -0.29 4.57
C GLN A 59 -4.97 -1.23 5.73
N PRO A 60 -5.40 -0.92 6.97
CA PRO A 60 -5.13 -1.74 8.15
C PRO A 60 -6.09 -2.94 8.22
N PHE A 61 -5.83 -3.99 7.46
CA PHE A 61 -6.55 -5.25 7.63
C PHE A 61 -6.02 -5.98 8.86
N THR A 62 -6.86 -6.12 9.90
CA THR A 62 -6.47 -6.71 11.22
C THR A 62 -7.18 -8.03 11.53
N GLN A 63 -8.20 -8.39 10.77
CA GLN A 63 -9.00 -9.58 11.02
C GLN A 63 -8.28 -10.84 10.51
N GLU A 64 -8.36 -11.95 11.25
CA GLU A 64 -7.67 -13.20 10.92
C GLU A 64 -8.05 -13.79 9.55
N TRP A 65 -9.26 -13.53 9.09
CA TRP A 65 -9.76 -14.01 7.80
C TRP A 65 -9.37 -13.14 6.60
N TYR A 66 -8.56 -12.08 6.80
CA TYR A 66 -8.00 -11.25 5.74
C TYR A 66 -6.48 -11.40 5.64
N PHE A 67 -5.95 -11.15 4.44
CA PHE A 67 -4.52 -10.92 4.27
C PHE A 67 -4.17 -9.57 4.91
N HIS A 68 -3.15 -9.57 5.76
CA HIS A 68 -2.67 -8.37 6.43
C HIS A 68 -1.65 -7.66 5.55
N SER A 69 -1.69 -6.34 5.61
CA SER A 69 -0.70 -5.46 4.98
C SER A 69 0.61 -5.45 5.77
N ARG A 70 1.63 -4.75 5.25
CA ARG A 70 2.91 -4.52 5.95
C ARG A 70 2.69 -3.70 7.23
N PRO A 71 3.61 -3.75 8.20
CA PRO A 71 3.60 -2.81 9.33
C PRO A 71 3.67 -1.36 8.83
N SER A 72 2.88 -0.46 9.40
CA SER A 72 2.81 0.95 9.01
C SER A 72 3.40 1.88 10.06
N ALA A 73 4.00 3.00 9.62
CA ALA A 73 4.44 4.11 10.45
C ALA A 73 3.64 5.40 10.17
N ALA A 74 2.61 5.33 9.31
CA ALA A 74 1.77 6.48 8.98
C ALA A 74 0.75 6.72 10.10
N GLY A 75 0.94 7.76 10.87
CA GLY A 75 0.08 8.10 12.02
C GLY A 75 -0.11 6.94 13.00
N SER A 76 -1.36 6.59 13.27
CA SER A 76 -1.72 5.43 14.10
C SER A 76 -1.71 4.09 13.33
N GLY A 77 -1.27 4.09 12.09
CA GLY A 77 -1.25 2.99 11.13
C GLY A 77 -2.14 3.28 9.92
N TYR A 78 -1.53 3.35 8.73
CA TYR A 78 -2.23 3.61 7.46
C TYR A 78 -3.02 4.92 7.39
N ASP A 79 -2.62 5.94 8.19
CA ASP A 79 -3.22 7.27 8.11
C ASP A 79 -2.72 8.02 6.87
N GLY A 80 -3.59 8.18 5.89
CA GLY A 80 -3.29 8.88 4.64
C GLY A 80 -2.94 10.37 4.81
N THR A 81 -3.29 10.97 5.96
CA THR A 81 -2.97 12.38 6.28
C THR A 81 -1.62 12.54 6.97
N ALA A 82 -1.01 11.43 7.45
CA ALA A 82 0.22 11.40 8.21
C ALA A 82 1.22 10.37 7.67
N SER A 83 1.42 10.36 6.33
CA SER A 83 2.39 9.48 5.67
C SER A 83 3.77 9.63 6.28
N SER A 84 4.38 8.52 6.74
CA SER A 84 5.69 8.50 7.36
C SER A 84 6.33 7.11 7.28
N GLY A 85 7.66 7.08 7.26
CA GLY A 85 8.46 5.88 7.45
C GLY A 85 9.03 5.77 8.86
N THR A 86 9.77 4.70 9.13
CA THR A 86 10.44 4.47 10.42
C THR A 86 11.53 5.51 10.68
N ASN A 87 12.19 6.04 9.63
CA ASN A 87 13.24 7.06 9.66
C ASN A 87 14.42 6.69 10.58
N LYS A 88 14.80 5.40 10.60
CA LYS A 88 15.90 4.86 11.39
C LYS A 88 16.98 4.25 10.50
N GLY A 89 18.23 4.48 10.88
CA GLY A 89 19.38 3.88 10.20
C GLY A 89 19.54 2.39 10.54
N PRO A 90 20.28 1.64 9.71
CA PRO A 90 20.51 0.20 9.92
C PRO A 90 21.28 -0.12 11.22
N THR A 91 21.99 0.86 11.78
CA THR A 91 22.73 0.73 13.04
C THR A 91 21.93 1.16 14.28
N ASP A 92 20.65 1.56 14.11
CA ASP A 92 19.80 1.92 15.24
C ASP A 92 19.33 0.65 15.95
N ALA A 93 19.78 0.45 17.19
CA ALA A 93 19.44 -0.72 18.01
C ALA A 93 17.90 -0.88 18.18
N LYS A 94 17.15 0.22 18.33
CA LYS A 94 15.70 0.18 18.44
C LYS A 94 15.04 -0.38 17.18
N LEU A 95 15.63 -0.15 16.00
CA LEU A 95 15.13 -0.74 14.75
C LEU A 95 15.28 -2.26 14.78
N ALA A 96 16.46 -2.76 15.07
CA ALA A 96 16.77 -4.20 15.02
C ALA A 96 16.15 -4.96 16.21
N ASP A 97 16.41 -4.49 17.44
CA ASP A 97 16.15 -5.24 18.67
C ASP A 97 14.70 -5.10 19.16
N THR A 98 13.96 -4.09 18.65
CA THR A 98 12.58 -3.86 19.03
C THR A 98 11.65 -3.98 17.81
N LEU A 99 11.70 -3.01 16.90
CA LEU A 99 10.67 -2.90 15.85
C LEU A 99 10.63 -4.10 14.92
N ILE A 100 11.79 -4.57 14.46
CA ILE A 100 11.87 -5.74 13.58
C ILE A 100 11.63 -7.02 14.37
N ALA A 101 12.22 -7.13 15.57
CA ALA A 101 12.06 -8.32 16.41
C ALA A 101 10.61 -8.53 16.82
N ASP A 102 9.89 -7.47 17.23
CA ASP A 102 8.48 -7.53 17.60
C ASP A 102 7.61 -7.93 16.39
N ALA A 103 7.85 -7.32 15.21
CA ALA A 103 7.12 -7.67 13.99
C ALA A 103 7.36 -9.13 13.55
N VAL A 104 8.59 -9.64 13.69
CA VAL A 104 8.90 -11.04 13.44
C VAL A 104 8.19 -11.96 14.42
N ASN A 105 8.19 -11.63 15.72
CA ASN A 105 7.52 -12.41 16.75
C ASN A 105 6.00 -12.44 16.52
N GLU A 106 5.40 -11.31 16.15
CA GLU A 106 3.99 -11.22 15.77
C GLU A 106 3.67 -12.07 14.53
N ALA A 107 4.51 -12.01 13.49
CA ALA A 107 4.34 -12.83 12.29
C ALA A 107 4.40 -14.33 12.61
N VAL A 108 5.32 -14.76 13.48
CA VAL A 108 5.44 -16.14 13.96
C VAL A 108 4.18 -16.55 14.74
N ALA A 109 3.74 -15.75 15.69
CA ALA A 109 2.57 -16.05 16.52
C ALA A 109 1.28 -16.10 15.68
N THR A 110 1.10 -15.15 14.76
CA THR A 110 -0.13 -15.02 13.97
C THR A 110 -0.23 -16.04 12.84
N ASN A 111 0.87 -16.31 12.13
CA ASN A 111 0.85 -17.13 10.92
C ASN A 111 1.47 -18.53 11.12
N GLY A 112 2.01 -18.85 12.30
CA GLY A 112 2.72 -20.10 12.55
C GLY A 112 4.04 -20.21 11.78
N ALA A 113 4.67 -19.07 11.46
CA ALA A 113 5.92 -19.01 10.70
C ALA A 113 7.11 -19.48 11.53
N VAL A 114 8.17 -19.95 10.86
CA VAL A 114 9.48 -20.13 11.49
C VAL A 114 10.22 -18.80 11.45
N LYS A 115 10.84 -18.38 12.55
CA LYS A 115 11.47 -17.06 12.72
C LYS A 115 12.40 -16.67 11.57
N GLY A 116 13.20 -17.59 11.06
CA GLY A 116 14.12 -17.34 9.94
C GLY A 116 13.47 -17.34 8.55
N GLN A 117 12.18 -17.62 8.45
CA GLN A 117 11.42 -17.68 7.19
C GLN A 117 10.43 -16.52 7.03
N VAL A 118 10.39 -15.59 7.99
CA VAL A 118 9.53 -14.40 7.91
C VAL A 118 10.04 -13.48 6.81
N PRO A 119 9.23 -13.16 5.79
CA PRO A 119 9.61 -12.25 4.72
C PRO A 119 9.93 -10.85 5.25
N THR A 120 10.91 -10.18 4.64
CA THR A 120 11.39 -8.87 5.10
C THR A 120 10.27 -7.82 5.14
N ASP A 121 9.38 -7.82 4.16
CA ASP A 121 8.25 -6.88 4.10
C ASP A 121 7.16 -7.15 5.14
N MET A 122 7.15 -8.32 5.78
CA MET A 122 6.28 -8.62 6.93
C MET A 122 6.88 -8.05 8.24
N ALA A 123 8.20 -7.87 8.30
CA ALA A 123 8.91 -7.37 9.47
C ALA A 123 9.30 -5.90 9.39
N THR A 124 9.25 -5.28 8.18
CA THR A 124 9.71 -3.91 7.96
C THR A 124 8.59 -3.01 7.45
N ARG A 125 8.63 -1.76 7.90
CA ARG A 125 7.69 -0.73 7.45
C ARG A 125 8.11 -0.18 6.08
N SER A 126 7.14 0.27 5.28
CA SER A 126 7.44 1.01 4.05
C SER A 126 7.88 2.44 4.34
N ALA A 127 8.52 3.09 3.36
CA ALA A 127 8.94 4.49 3.49
C ALA A 127 7.76 5.46 3.65
N SER A 128 6.62 5.16 3.02
CA SER A 128 5.40 5.96 3.13
C SER A 128 4.50 5.57 4.30
N GLY A 129 4.61 4.33 4.80
CA GLY A 129 3.63 3.74 5.70
C GLY A 129 2.26 3.44 5.07
N LEU A 130 2.12 3.66 3.75
CA LEU A 130 0.86 3.53 3.00
C LEU A 130 0.95 2.54 1.83
N ASP A 131 1.99 1.69 1.79
CA ASP A 131 2.21 0.72 0.73
C ASP A 131 1.05 -0.29 0.66
N PRO A 132 0.31 -0.37 -0.46
CA PRO A 132 -0.79 -1.32 -0.62
C PRO A 132 -0.34 -2.75 -0.93
N HIS A 133 0.97 -2.97 -1.13
CA HIS A 133 1.50 -4.23 -1.60
C HIS A 133 2.28 -4.99 -0.54
N ILE A 134 2.24 -6.32 -0.69
CA ILE A 134 3.11 -7.28 0.01
C ILE A 134 3.82 -8.16 -1.02
N SER A 135 4.93 -8.79 -0.61
CA SER A 135 5.61 -9.76 -1.45
C SER A 135 4.78 -11.03 -1.64
N PRO A 136 4.96 -11.78 -2.73
CA PRO A 136 4.35 -13.10 -2.88
C PRO A 136 4.69 -14.04 -1.72
N ALA A 137 5.91 -13.99 -1.19
CA ALA A 137 6.32 -14.79 -0.04
C ALA A 137 5.51 -14.45 1.21
N ASN A 138 5.26 -13.16 1.47
CA ASN A 138 4.42 -12.68 2.56
C ASN A 138 2.97 -13.15 2.38
N ALA A 139 2.38 -13.01 1.20
CA ALA A 139 1.04 -13.49 0.93
C ALA A 139 0.93 -15.01 1.13
N MET A 140 1.89 -15.80 0.63
CA MET A 140 1.90 -17.26 0.76
C MET A 140 2.00 -17.72 2.22
N LEU A 141 2.77 -17.01 3.05
CA LEU A 141 2.89 -17.32 4.48
C LEU A 141 1.54 -17.17 5.21
N GLN A 142 0.70 -16.25 4.78
CA GLN A 142 -0.61 -15.97 5.39
C GLN A 142 -1.72 -16.95 4.94
N VAL A 143 -1.51 -17.72 3.86
CA VAL A 143 -2.53 -18.60 3.26
C VAL A 143 -3.15 -19.55 4.29
N ALA A 144 -2.34 -20.23 5.10
CA ALA A 144 -2.83 -21.23 6.05
C ALA A 144 -3.75 -20.62 7.14
N ARG A 145 -3.40 -19.42 7.62
CA ARG A 145 -4.24 -18.68 8.59
C ARG A 145 -5.56 -18.27 7.97
N VAL A 146 -5.51 -17.64 6.80
CA VAL A 146 -6.71 -17.15 6.11
C VAL A 146 -7.65 -18.29 5.71
N ALA A 147 -7.11 -19.39 5.17
CA ALA A 147 -7.87 -20.57 4.81
C ALA A 147 -8.59 -21.17 6.02
N ARG A 148 -7.87 -21.32 7.15
CA ARG A 148 -8.44 -21.82 8.41
C ARG A 148 -9.56 -20.91 8.93
N ALA A 149 -9.31 -19.58 8.96
CA ALA A 149 -10.27 -18.62 9.46
C ALA A 149 -11.55 -18.54 8.61
N ARG A 150 -11.47 -18.87 7.33
CA ARG A 150 -12.62 -18.90 6.40
C ARG A 150 -13.22 -20.29 6.20
N ALA A 151 -12.72 -21.31 6.88
CA ALA A 151 -13.08 -22.70 6.64
C ALA A 151 -12.99 -23.09 5.15
N ALA A 152 -11.99 -22.55 4.44
CA ALA A 152 -11.75 -22.72 3.01
C ALA A 152 -10.58 -23.69 2.76
N ASP A 153 -10.57 -24.31 1.57
CA ASP A 153 -9.43 -25.10 1.13
C ASP A 153 -8.18 -24.25 0.93
N SER A 154 -7.09 -24.64 1.56
CA SER A 154 -5.80 -23.95 1.51
C SER A 154 -5.22 -23.89 0.08
N ALA A 155 -5.45 -24.93 -0.74
CA ALA A 155 -5.02 -24.93 -2.15
C ALA A 155 -5.81 -23.92 -2.99
N ALA A 156 -7.12 -23.78 -2.73
CA ALA A 156 -7.95 -22.79 -3.40
C ALA A 156 -7.56 -21.35 -3.01
N VAL A 157 -7.25 -21.09 -1.74
CA VAL A 157 -6.76 -19.77 -1.27
C VAL A 157 -5.38 -19.47 -1.89
N ARG A 158 -4.47 -20.45 -1.94
CA ARG A 158 -3.17 -20.32 -2.62
C ARG A 158 -3.34 -19.96 -4.09
N ALA A 159 -4.19 -20.68 -4.82
CA ALA A 159 -4.47 -20.40 -6.22
C ALA A 159 -5.07 -19.00 -6.45
N LEU A 160 -5.82 -18.47 -5.45
CA LEU A 160 -6.29 -17.08 -5.49
C LEU A 160 -5.12 -16.10 -5.38
N VAL A 161 -4.19 -16.32 -4.46
CA VAL A 161 -2.96 -15.50 -4.32
C VAL A 161 -2.16 -15.52 -5.61
N ASP A 162 -1.90 -16.71 -6.18
CA ASP A 162 -1.12 -16.85 -7.41
C ASP A 162 -1.68 -16.03 -8.57
N ARG A 163 -3.01 -15.96 -8.70
CA ARG A 163 -3.69 -15.13 -9.72
C ARG A 163 -3.60 -13.62 -9.47
N HIS A 164 -3.26 -13.20 -8.26
CA HIS A 164 -3.12 -11.80 -7.86
C HIS A 164 -1.68 -11.34 -7.75
N ILE A 165 -0.72 -12.18 -8.12
CA ILE A 165 0.68 -11.78 -8.21
C ILE A 165 0.85 -10.91 -9.45
N GLU A 166 1.17 -9.64 -9.23
CA GLU A 166 1.61 -8.71 -10.27
C GLU A 166 3.10 -8.93 -10.53
N GLY A 167 3.46 -9.21 -11.79
CA GLY A 167 4.85 -9.36 -12.21
C GLY A 167 5.61 -8.03 -12.23
N ARG A 168 6.89 -8.10 -12.58
CA ARG A 168 7.75 -6.93 -12.79
C ARG A 168 7.22 -6.07 -13.95
N GLN A 169 7.28 -4.75 -13.81
CA GLN A 169 6.93 -3.83 -14.88
C GLN A 169 7.89 -4.03 -16.08
N PHE A 170 7.33 -4.14 -17.27
CA PHE A 170 8.08 -4.44 -18.51
C PHE A 170 8.95 -5.71 -18.42
N GLY A 171 8.70 -6.60 -17.46
CA GLY A 171 9.44 -7.84 -17.23
C GLY A 171 10.74 -7.70 -16.43
N PHE A 172 11.22 -6.48 -16.17
CA PHE A 172 12.53 -6.26 -15.52
C PHE A 172 12.53 -5.19 -14.41
N PHE A 173 11.60 -4.24 -14.39
CA PHE A 173 11.54 -3.22 -13.34
C PHE A 173 10.75 -3.68 -12.11
N GLY A 174 11.31 -3.44 -10.93
CA GLY A 174 10.69 -3.74 -9.65
C GLY A 174 10.70 -5.22 -9.28
N GLU A 175 9.93 -5.58 -8.27
CA GLU A 175 9.76 -6.95 -7.80
C GLU A 175 8.29 -7.39 -7.95
N PRO A 176 8.02 -8.71 -8.05
CA PRO A 176 6.66 -9.23 -8.00
C PRO A 176 6.00 -8.85 -6.68
N ARG A 177 4.71 -8.48 -6.75
CA ARG A 177 3.96 -7.97 -5.60
C ARG A 177 2.50 -8.41 -5.66
N VAL A 178 1.81 -8.28 -4.52
CA VAL A 178 0.38 -8.58 -4.39
C VAL A 178 -0.30 -7.37 -3.74
N ASN A 179 -1.33 -6.81 -4.37
CA ASN A 179 -2.14 -5.75 -3.79
C ASN A 179 -3.12 -6.34 -2.77
N VAL A 180 -2.96 -5.97 -1.50
CA VAL A 180 -3.72 -6.56 -0.38
C VAL A 180 -5.21 -6.23 -0.46
N LEU A 181 -5.57 -4.99 -0.82
CA LEU A 181 -6.97 -4.60 -0.97
C LEU A 181 -7.68 -5.41 -2.06
N LEU A 182 -7.06 -5.52 -3.23
CA LEU A 182 -7.65 -6.26 -4.35
C LEU A 182 -7.74 -7.76 -4.06
N LEU A 183 -6.71 -8.33 -3.41
CA LEU A 183 -6.71 -9.72 -2.98
C LEU A 183 -7.84 -9.99 -1.97
N ASN A 184 -8.02 -9.13 -0.96
CA ASN A 184 -9.08 -9.29 0.04
C ASN A 184 -10.49 -9.13 -0.54
N ILE A 185 -10.68 -8.26 -1.53
CA ILE A 185 -11.96 -8.15 -2.26
C ILE A 185 -12.23 -9.44 -3.06
N ALA A 186 -11.23 -9.97 -3.74
CA ALA A 186 -11.37 -11.23 -4.47
C ALA A 186 -11.63 -12.41 -3.53
N LEU A 187 -10.99 -12.40 -2.36
CA LEU A 187 -11.21 -13.39 -1.30
C LEU A 187 -12.66 -13.36 -0.79
N ASP A 188 -13.23 -12.17 -0.57
CA ASP A 188 -14.62 -11.99 -0.17
C ASP A 188 -15.62 -12.43 -1.25
N SER A 189 -15.22 -12.36 -2.51
CA SER A 189 -16.04 -12.81 -3.64
C SER A 189 -16.00 -14.33 -3.84
N ALA A 190 -14.88 -14.97 -3.48
CA ALA A 190 -14.66 -16.39 -3.69
C ALA A 190 -15.05 -17.27 -2.48
N PHE A 191 -14.93 -16.74 -1.27
CA PHE A 191 -15.15 -17.47 -0.04
C PHE A 191 -16.00 -16.70 0.95
N ALA A 192 -16.95 -17.37 1.62
CA ALA A 192 -17.79 -16.75 2.64
C ALA A 192 -16.96 -16.15 3.79
N ARG A 193 -17.40 -15.03 4.34
CA ARG A 193 -16.86 -14.49 5.59
C ARG A 193 -17.33 -15.33 6.77
N PRO A 194 -16.54 -15.46 7.84
CA PRO A 194 -17.00 -16.08 9.07
C PRO A 194 -18.25 -15.39 9.62
N VAL A 195 -19.22 -16.18 10.09
CA VAL A 195 -20.45 -15.66 10.69
C VAL A 195 -20.09 -14.92 11.98
N GLY A 196 -20.41 -13.61 12.08
CA GLY A 196 -20.14 -12.77 13.24
C GLY A 196 -18.98 -11.76 13.06
N GLY A 197 -18.29 -11.75 11.92
CA GLY A 197 -17.27 -10.74 11.62
C GLY A 197 -17.87 -9.36 11.38
N LYS A 198 -17.73 -8.43 12.35
CA LYS A 198 -18.04 -7.01 12.14
C LYS A 198 -17.10 -6.41 11.10
N GLN A 199 -17.65 -5.62 10.19
CA GLN A 199 -16.84 -4.75 9.31
C GLN A 199 -16.19 -3.69 10.21
N SER A 200 -14.86 -3.63 10.24
CA SER A 200 -14.12 -2.46 10.74
C SER A 200 -13.94 -1.49 9.60
#